data_ed00cc189236cd64bf2eb2eaa91493d0
#
_entry.id   ed00cc189236cd64bf2eb2eaa91493d0
#
_cell.length_a   1.000
_cell.length_b   1.000
_cell.length_c   1.000
_cell.angle_alpha   90.00
_cell.angle_beta   90.00
_cell.angle_gamma   90.00
#
_symmetry.space_group_name_H-M   'P 1'
#
loop_
_entity.id
_entity.type
_entity.pdbx_description
1 polymer ?
#
loop_
_entity_poly.entity_id
_entity_poly.type
_entity_poly.pdbx_seq_one_letter_code
_entity_poly.pdbx_strand_id
1 'polypeptide(L)'
;MKKPLITFAFVLVHAWVLMIFFGALVCDTFIVYPNTFHDVPRSLERAMAFATVRGPGDFFPPLGFASWITGIGSLILAWRVKPARYWILGSLIVIVCEGLFSMAFFWPRNTIMFTEGTAVHSVAFLKQTAQEFEVAHWIRFALGVAAATTSFMGFLKFYRYRILSRFARQEAQVAVGGRSDVPTNDSPEEGGRWCRNDPGTTHHVR
;
A
#
# COMPACT_ATOMS: atom_id res chain seq x y z
N MET A 1 -9.24 14.77 -13.37
CA MET A 1 -8.02 14.83 -12.53
C MET A 1 -8.18 14.30 -11.08
N LYS A 2 -9.39 14.14 -10.52
CA LYS A 2 -9.58 13.68 -9.10
C LYS A 2 -9.25 12.19 -8.87
N LYS A 3 -9.57 11.29 -9.81
CA LYS A 3 -9.37 9.82 -9.66
C LYS A 3 -7.93 9.38 -9.31
N PRO A 4 -6.86 9.89 -9.97
CA PRO A 4 -5.49 9.44 -9.66
C PRO A 4 -4.98 9.91 -8.28
N LEU A 5 -5.54 10.99 -7.73
CA LEU A 5 -5.19 11.46 -6.39
C LEU A 5 -5.86 10.59 -5.32
N ILE A 6 -7.13 10.25 -5.51
CA ILE A 6 -7.89 9.37 -4.61
C ILE A 6 -7.23 7.98 -4.55
N THR A 7 -6.89 7.40 -5.71
CA THR A 7 -6.18 6.11 -5.74
C THR A 7 -4.86 6.17 -4.97
N PHE A 8 -4.08 7.23 -5.17
CA PHE A 8 -2.82 7.41 -4.45
C PHE A 8 -3.04 7.50 -2.93
N ALA A 9 -4.04 8.27 -2.49
CA ALA A 9 -4.37 8.40 -1.08
C ALA A 9 -4.75 7.05 -0.46
N PHE A 10 -5.61 6.25 -1.12
CA PHE A 10 -5.99 4.93 -0.62
C PHE A 10 -4.79 3.98 -0.51
N VAL A 11 -3.93 3.90 -1.53
CA VAL A 11 -2.75 3.03 -1.52
C VAL A 11 -1.75 3.47 -0.44
N LEU A 12 -1.57 4.79 -0.25
CA LEU A 12 -0.73 5.34 0.81
C LEU A 12 -1.30 5.02 2.20
N VAL A 13 -2.60 5.26 2.41
CA VAL A 13 -3.26 4.99 3.71
C VAL A 13 -3.20 3.49 4.03
N HIS A 14 -3.43 2.61 3.05
CA HIS A 14 -3.30 1.16 3.26
C HIS A 14 -1.88 0.77 3.71
N ALA A 15 -0.84 1.33 3.07
CA ALA A 15 0.53 1.09 3.48
C ALA A 15 0.79 1.59 4.92
N TRP A 16 0.31 2.78 5.28
CA TRP A 16 0.45 3.31 6.64
C TRP A 16 -0.28 2.47 7.68
N VAL A 17 -1.51 2.05 7.42
CA VAL A 17 -2.30 1.21 8.32
C VAL A 17 -1.55 -0.10 8.62
N LEU A 18 -0.99 -0.76 7.59
CA LEU A 18 -0.23 -2.00 7.79
C LEU A 18 1.12 -1.77 8.46
N MET A 19 1.78 -0.63 8.26
CA MET A 19 3.00 -0.28 8.99
C MET A 19 2.71 -0.02 10.48
N ILE A 20 1.61 0.65 10.81
CA ILE A 20 1.18 0.85 12.20
C ILE A 20 0.83 -0.50 12.84
N PHE A 21 0.08 -1.36 12.14
CA PHE A 21 -0.24 -2.71 12.58
C PHE A 21 1.02 -3.52 12.89
N PHE A 22 1.98 -3.53 11.96
CA PHE A 22 3.25 -4.21 12.13
C PHE A 22 4.08 -3.63 13.29
N GLY A 23 4.15 -2.30 13.41
CA GLY A 23 4.83 -1.63 14.54
C GLY A 23 4.26 -2.03 15.89
N ALA A 24 2.93 -2.18 15.99
CA ALA A 24 2.28 -2.67 17.21
C ALA A 24 2.65 -4.15 17.49
N LEU A 25 2.68 -5.01 16.46
CA LEU A 25 3.14 -6.39 16.61
C LEU A 25 4.59 -6.48 17.08
N VAL A 26 5.48 -5.60 16.58
CA VAL A 26 6.87 -5.52 17.06
C VAL A 26 6.90 -5.18 18.54
N CYS A 27 6.14 -4.19 18.97
CA CYS A 27 6.04 -3.81 20.38
C CYS A 27 5.53 -4.97 21.25
N ASP A 28 4.47 -5.65 20.81
CA ASP A 28 3.90 -6.80 21.52
C ASP A 28 4.92 -7.94 21.64
N THR A 29 5.61 -8.27 20.54
CA THR A 29 6.55 -9.40 20.48
C THR A 29 7.75 -9.20 21.39
N PHE A 30 8.35 -8.01 21.38
CA PHE A 30 9.63 -7.78 22.04
C PHE A 30 9.51 -7.12 23.42
N ILE A 31 8.36 -6.51 23.73
CA ILE A 31 8.17 -5.79 24.99
C ILE A 31 6.98 -6.33 25.77
N VAL A 32 5.78 -6.35 25.17
CA VAL A 32 4.56 -6.61 25.94
C VAL A 32 4.48 -8.06 26.40
N TYR A 33 4.59 -9.02 25.48
CA TYR A 33 4.41 -10.44 25.81
C TYR A 33 5.50 -11.02 26.72
N PRO A 34 6.79 -10.71 26.54
CA PRO A 34 7.80 -11.16 27.49
C PRO A 34 7.51 -10.67 28.92
N ASN A 35 7.03 -9.43 29.08
CA ASN A 35 6.65 -8.90 30.40
C ASN A 35 5.33 -9.44 30.92
N THR A 36 4.41 -9.84 30.03
CA THR A 36 3.10 -10.37 30.42
C THR A 36 3.17 -11.83 30.84
N PHE A 37 4.04 -12.63 30.24
CA PHE A 37 4.02 -14.09 30.40
C PHE A 37 5.19 -14.69 31.18
N HIS A 38 6.16 -13.88 31.65
CA HIS A 38 7.35 -14.42 32.37
C HIS A 38 7.03 -15.05 33.75
N ASP A 39 5.99 -14.62 34.46
CA ASP A 39 5.60 -15.12 35.78
C ASP A 39 4.08 -15.23 35.90
N VAL A 40 3.47 -16.09 35.10
CA VAL A 40 2.01 -16.35 35.17
C VAL A 40 1.70 -17.09 36.47
N PRO A 41 0.72 -16.63 37.28
CA PRO A 41 -0.33 -15.65 36.96
C PRO A 41 0.00 -14.19 37.33
N ARG A 42 1.03 -13.91 38.11
CA ARG A 42 1.30 -12.56 38.68
C ARG A 42 1.58 -11.51 37.60
N SER A 43 2.36 -11.85 36.56
CA SER A 43 2.66 -10.92 35.47
C SER A 43 1.41 -10.65 34.62
N LEU A 44 0.57 -11.66 34.45
CA LEU A 44 -0.70 -11.54 33.76
C LEU A 44 -1.68 -10.61 34.49
N GLU A 45 -1.82 -10.77 35.82
CA GLU A 45 -2.65 -9.91 36.67
C GLU A 45 -2.19 -8.44 36.64
N ARG A 46 -0.86 -8.20 36.61
CA ARG A 46 -0.30 -6.84 36.43
C ARG A 46 -0.62 -6.25 35.07
N ALA A 47 -0.53 -7.05 34.02
CA ALA A 47 -0.89 -6.61 32.66
C ALA A 47 -2.38 -6.26 32.56
N MET A 48 -3.25 -7.06 33.18
CA MET A 48 -4.69 -6.77 33.31
C MET A 48 -4.94 -5.48 34.08
N ALA A 49 -4.28 -5.29 35.21
CA ALA A 49 -4.40 -4.08 36.03
C ALA A 49 -3.91 -2.82 35.31
N PHE A 50 -2.91 -2.94 34.44
CA PHE A 50 -2.43 -1.84 33.56
C PHE A 50 -3.43 -1.51 32.45
N ALA A 51 -4.04 -2.50 31.81
CA ALA A 51 -4.89 -2.36 30.65
C ALA A 51 -6.38 -2.07 31.00
N THR A 52 -6.68 -1.48 32.14
CA THR A 52 -8.06 -1.24 32.63
C THR A 52 -8.87 -0.25 31.78
N VAL A 53 -8.22 0.72 31.11
CA VAL A 53 -8.90 1.76 30.33
C VAL A 53 -8.94 1.39 28.85
N ARG A 54 -7.83 0.91 28.30
CA ARG A 54 -7.69 0.48 26.91
C ARG A 54 -6.75 -0.71 26.84
N GLY A 55 -7.17 -1.73 26.13
CA GLY A 55 -6.38 -2.94 25.93
C GLY A 55 -6.12 -3.25 24.45
N PRO A 56 -5.38 -4.32 24.15
CA PRO A 56 -5.14 -4.77 22.79
C PRO A 56 -6.44 -5.04 21.99
N GLY A 57 -7.51 -5.46 22.69
CA GLY A 57 -8.83 -5.68 22.11
C GLY A 57 -9.50 -4.41 21.56
N ASP A 58 -9.15 -3.23 22.11
CA ASP A 58 -9.67 -1.94 21.64
C ASP A 58 -8.87 -1.39 20.45
N PHE A 59 -7.64 -1.86 20.24
CA PHE A 59 -6.73 -1.36 19.23
C PHE A 59 -6.68 -2.24 17.97
N PHE A 60 -6.43 -3.54 18.12
CA PHE A 60 -6.19 -4.42 16.97
C PHE A 60 -7.42 -4.67 16.10
N PRO A 61 -8.63 -4.93 16.60
CA PRO A 61 -9.78 -5.18 15.73
C PRO A 61 -10.15 -3.99 14.86
N PRO A 62 -10.27 -2.74 15.36
CA PRO A 62 -10.53 -1.59 14.50
C PRO A 62 -9.44 -1.37 13.44
N LEU A 63 -8.17 -1.57 13.79
CA LEU A 63 -7.04 -1.44 12.88
C LEU A 63 -7.06 -2.54 11.81
N GLY A 64 -7.40 -3.77 12.18
CA GLY A 64 -7.60 -4.90 11.27
C GLY A 64 -8.71 -4.61 10.25
N PHE A 65 -9.88 -4.16 10.69
CA PHE A 65 -10.96 -3.76 9.78
C PHE A 65 -10.58 -2.58 8.87
N ALA A 66 -9.86 -1.58 9.41
CA ALA A 66 -9.35 -0.47 8.62
C ALA A 66 -8.38 -0.96 7.53
N SER A 67 -7.53 -1.97 7.83
CA SER A 67 -6.62 -2.57 6.86
C SER A 67 -7.36 -3.29 5.73
N TRP A 68 -8.46 -4.00 6.03
CA TRP A 68 -9.29 -4.65 5.03
C TRP A 68 -10.00 -3.65 4.12
N ILE A 69 -10.63 -2.63 4.70
CA ILE A 69 -11.34 -1.58 3.95
C ILE A 69 -10.38 -0.83 3.04
N THR A 70 -9.24 -0.40 3.57
CA THR A 70 -8.24 0.35 2.79
C THR A 70 -7.58 -0.53 1.73
N GLY A 71 -7.36 -1.81 2.02
CA GLY A 71 -6.82 -2.80 1.07
C GLY A 71 -7.76 -3.06 -0.09
N ILE A 72 -9.05 -3.32 0.18
CA ILE A 72 -10.09 -3.51 -0.83
C ILE A 72 -10.24 -2.25 -1.69
N GLY A 73 -10.33 -1.08 -1.07
CA GLY A 73 -10.40 0.20 -1.77
C GLY A 73 -9.19 0.45 -2.66
N SER A 74 -7.98 0.18 -2.15
CA SER A 74 -6.73 0.29 -2.91
C SER A 74 -6.70 -0.66 -4.11
N LEU A 75 -7.14 -1.91 -3.92
CA LEU A 75 -7.16 -2.92 -4.97
C LEU A 75 -8.13 -2.53 -6.10
N ILE A 76 -9.35 -2.11 -5.77
CA ILE A 76 -10.35 -1.67 -6.73
C ILE A 76 -9.85 -0.46 -7.52
N LEU A 77 -9.34 0.56 -6.83
CA LEU A 77 -8.90 1.81 -7.45
C LEU A 77 -7.62 1.64 -8.29
N ALA A 78 -6.69 0.78 -7.84
CA ALA A 78 -5.43 0.52 -8.52
C ALA A 78 -5.49 -0.68 -9.49
N TRP A 79 -6.66 -1.28 -9.73
CA TRP A 79 -6.82 -2.52 -10.52
C TRP A 79 -6.15 -2.50 -11.88
N ARG A 80 -6.19 -1.36 -12.56
CA ARG A 80 -5.59 -1.16 -13.89
C ARG A 80 -4.06 -1.06 -13.86
N VAL A 81 -3.45 -0.88 -12.70
CA VAL A 81 -2.00 -0.75 -12.54
C VAL A 81 -1.39 -2.13 -12.24
N LYS A 82 -1.19 -2.93 -13.31
CA LYS A 82 -0.70 -4.31 -13.20
C LYS A 82 0.49 -4.50 -12.24
N PRO A 83 1.57 -3.68 -12.26
CA PRO A 83 2.73 -3.90 -11.39
C PRO A 83 2.43 -3.69 -9.91
N ALA A 84 1.39 -2.93 -9.53
CA ALA A 84 1.02 -2.66 -8.15
C ALA A 84 -0.06 -3.61 -7.62
N ARG A 85 -1.03 -3.99 -8.46
CA ARG A 85 -2.22 -4.73 -8.03
C ARG A 85 -1.91 -6.07 -7.37
N TYR A 86 -0.91 -6.81 -7.87
CA TYR A 86 -0.54 -8.12 -7.31
C TYR A 86 0.07 -7.99 -5.92
N TRP A 87 0.83 -6.94 -5.66
CA TRP A 87 1.38 -6.66 -4.35
C TRP A 87 0.31 -6.21 -3.36
N ILE A 88 -0.63 -5.37 -3.80
CA ILE A 88 -1.78 -4.94 -2.99
C ILE A 88 -2.70 -6.13 -2.71
N LEU A 89 -2.97 -6.98 -3.70
CA LEU A 89 -3.73 -8.21 -3.51
C LEU A 89 -3.03 -9.16 -2.52
N GLY A 90 -1.72 -9.34 -2.67
CA GLY A 90 -0.93 -10.15 -1.75
C GLY A 90 -1.02 -9.64 -0.31
N SER A 91 -0.87 -8.33 -0.10
CA SER A 91 -1.00 -7.74 1.24
C SER A 91 -2.39 -7.93 1.82
N LEU A 92 -3.44 -7.79 1.00
CA LEU A 92 -4.82 -8.00 1.43
C LEU A 92 -5.08 -9.46 1.83
N ILE A 93 -4.62 -10.41 1.03
CA ILE A 93 -4.74 -11.85 1.35
C ILE A 93 -4.06 -12.14 2.69
N VAL A 94 -2.81 -11.71 2.85
CA VAL A 94 -2.03 -11.99 4.07
C VAL A 94 -2.69 -11.38 5.30
N ILE A 95 -3.15 -10.12 5.24
CA ILE A 95 -3.77 -9.48 6.41
C ILE A 95 -5.17 -10.02 6.71
N VAL A 96 -5.90 -10.53 5.71
CA VAL A 96 -7.16 -11.24 5.94
C VAL A 96 -6.90 -12.60 6.61
N CYS A 97 -5.91 -13.35 6.13
CA CYS A 97 -5.50 -14.62 6.78
C CYS A 97 -5.04 -14.40 8.22
N GLU A 98 -4.25 -13.34 8.47
CA GLU A 98 -3.84 -12.95 9.83
C GLU A 98 -5.04 -12.63 10.72
N GLY A 99 -5.99 -11.83 10.23
CA GLY A 99 -7.19 -11.46 10.98
C GLY A 99 -8.07 -12.67 11.30
N LEU A 100 -8.30 -13.57 10.32
CA LEU A 100 -9.06 -14.81 10.54
C LEU A 100 -8.35 -15.72 11.55
N PHE A 101 -7.03 -15.88 11.44
CA PHE A 101 -6.24 -16.62 12.41
C PHE A 101 -6.32 -15.99 13.81
N SER A 102 -6.25 -14.66 13.91
CA SER A 102 -6.40 -13.94 15.17
C SER A 102 -7.78 -14.14 15.78
N MET A 103 -8.85 -14.07 15.01
CA MET A 103 -10.20 -14.32 15.49
C MET A 103 -10.40 -15.75 15.99
N ALA A 104 -9.88 -16.74 15.27
CA ALA A 104 -10.06 -18.14 15.63
C ALA A 104 -9.17 -18.60 16.79
N PHE A 105 -7.96 -18.07 16.91
CA PHE A 105 -6.97 -18.54 17.88
C PHE A 105 -6.76 -17.60 19.05
N PHE A 106 -6.53 -16.30 18.77
CA PHE A 106 -6.12 -15.34 19.80
C PHE A 106 -7.30 -14.78 20.62
N TRP A 107 -8.45 -14.54 19.99
CA TRP A 107 -9.58 -13.97 20.71
C TRP A 107 -10.09 -14.86 21.86
N PRO A 108 -10.32 -16.17 21.66
CA PRO A 108 -10.69 -17.04 22.76
C PRO A 108 -9.63 -17.07 23.88
N ARG A 109 -8.35 -17.14 23.51
CA ARG A 109 -7.25 -17.16 24.49
C ARG A 109 -7.10 -15.84 25.24
N ASN A 110 -7.37 -14.72 24.60
CA ASN A 110 -7.43 -13.41 25.27
C ASN A 110 -8.54 -13.39 26.31
N THR A 111 -9.72 -13.93 26.03
CA THR A 111 -10.81 -14.04 27.00
C THR A 111 -10.39 -14.90 28.18
N ILE A 112 -9.80 -16.08 27.95
CA ILE A 112 -9.31 -16.99 29.01
C ILE A 112 -8.28 -16.27 29.90
N MET A 113 -7.28 -15.60 29.30
CA MET A 113 -6.16 -15.03 30.06
C MET A 113 -6.46 -13.66 30.65
N PHE A 114 -7.12 -12.76 29.89
CA PHE A 114 -7.25 -11.36 30.25
C PHE A 114 -8.64 -10.96 30.76
N THR A 115 -9.63 -11.87 30.70
CA THR A 115 -10.98 -11.61 31.22
C THR A 115 -11.32 -12.56 32.36
N GLU A 116 -11.13 -13.85 32.15
CA GLU A 116 -11.49 -14.89 33.14
C GLU A 116 -10.37 -15.14 34.16
N GLY A 117 -9.13 -15.25 33.70
CA GLY A 117 -7.92 -15.33 34.52
C GLY A 117 -7.98 -16.41 35.59
N THR A 118 -7.37 -16.14 36.75
CA THR A 118 -7.32 -17.04 37.93
C THR A 118 -8.66 -17.21 38.61
N ALA A 119 -9.65 -16.39 38.30
CA ALA A 119 -10.99 -16.51 38.86
C ALA A 119 -11.73 -17.75 38.33
N VAL A 120 -11.43 -18.17 37.11
CA VAL A 120 -12.11 -19.27 36.39
C VAL A 120 -11.17 -20.43 36.14
N HIS A 121 -9.89 -20.17 35.85
CA HIS A 121 -8.93 -21.16 35.34
C HIS A 121 -7.81 -21.46 36.34
N SER A 122 -7.33 -22.71 36.31
CA SER A 122 -6.16 -23.10 37.10
C SER A 122 -4.89 -22.42 36.59
N VAL A 123 -3.92 -22.18 37.47
CA VAL A 123 -2.61 -21.62 37.09
C VAL A 123 -1.88 -22.46 36.09
N ALA A 124 -1.98 -23.79 36.16
CA ALA A 124 -1.39 -24.69 35.19
C ALA A 124 -1.97 -24.49 33.78
N PHE A 125 -3.28 -24.37 33.68
CA PHE A 125 -3.97 -24.13 32.41
C PHE A 125 -3.62 -22.75 31.83
N LEU A 126 -3.55 -21.69 32.64
CA LEU A 126 -3.14 -20.36 32.19
C LEU A 126 -1.69 -20.33 31.67
N LYS A 127 -0.77 -21.05 32.35
CA LYS A 127 0.62 -21.19 31.89
C LYS A 127 0.71 -21.87 30.51
N GLN A 128 -0.05 -22.96 30.34
CA GLN A 128 -0.11 -23.67 29.08
C GLN A 128 -0.69 -22.77 27.98
N THR A 129 -1.80 -22.06 28.27
CA THR A 129 -2.43 -21.14 27.32
C THR A 129 -1.48 -20.00 26.91
N ALA A 130 -0.70 -19.47 27.85
CA ALA A 130 0.30 -18.44 27.58
C ALA A 130 1.42 -18.96 26.65
N GLN A 131 1.93 -20.18 26.89
CA GLN A 131 2.94 -20.80 26.01
C GLN A 131 2.41 -21.02 24.60
N GLU A 132 1.20 -21.57 24.45
CA GLU A 132 0.56 -21.74 23.15
C GLU A 132 0.38 -20.40 22.44
N PHE A 133 0.00 -19.37 23.17
CA PHE A 133 -0.16 -18.01 22.66
C PHE A 133 1.16 -17.43 22.12
N GLU A 134 2.25 -17.55 22.88
CA GLU A 134 3.56 -17.05 22.47
C GLU A 134 4.07 -17.75 21.22
N VAL A 135 3.94 -19.08 21.13
CA VAL A 135 4.35 -19.84 19.94
C VAL A 135 3.54 -19.40 18.72
N ALA A 136 2.22 -19.32 18.85
CA ALA A 136 1.35 -18.92 17.75
C ALA A 136 1.57 -17.46 17.35
N HIS A 137 2.00 -16.60 18.28
CA HIS A 137 2.27 -15.19 18.01
C HIS A 137 3.42 -15.00 17.00
N TRP A 138 4.41 -15.89 16.95
CA TRP A 138 5.45 -15.82 15.93
C TRP A 138 4.91 -16.00 14.50
N ILE A 139 3.86 -16.82 14.33
CA ILE A 139 3.16 -16.96 13.04
C ILE A 139 2.48 -15.63 12.70
N ARG A 140 1.78 -15.05 13.67
CA ARG A 140 1.12 -13.75 13.54
C ARG A 140 2.11 -12.64 13.19
N PHE A 141 3.27 -12.62 13.86
CA PHE A 141 4.35 -11.69 13.57
C PHE A 141 4.88 -11.83 12.15
N ALA A 142 5.15 -13.07 11.68
CA ALA A 142 5.60 -13.31 10.31
C ALA A 142 4.58 -12.87 9.27
N LEU A 143 3.28 -13.10 9.50
CA LEU A 143 2.20 -12.60 8.65
C LEU A 143 2.16 -11.06 8.64
N GLY A 144 2.37 -10.41 9.78
CA GLY A 144 2.48 -8.95 9.89
C GLY A 144 3.63 -8.38 9.06
N VAL A 145 4.83 -8.98 9.15
CA VAL A 145 5.99 -8.64 8.31
C VAL A 145 5.66 -8.76 6.83
N ALA A 146 5.06 -9.88 6.43
CA ALA A 146 4.69 -10.15 5.04
C ALA A 146 3.64 -9.13 4.52
N ALA A 147 2.61 -8.85 5.33
CA ALA A 147 1.57 -7.87 4.97
C ALA A 147 2.14 -6.45 4.81
N ALA A 148 2.95 -6.00 5.76
CA ALA A 148 3.59 -4.69 5.72
C ALA A 148 4.53 -4.55 4.51
N THR A 149 5.40 -5.55 4.29
CA THR A 149 6.35 -5.57 3.17
C THR A 149 5.62 -5.56 1.82
N THR A 150 4.63 -6.43 1.64
CA THR A 150 3.89 -6.52 0.37
C THR A 150 3.08 -5.25 0.09
N SER A 151 2.48 -4.64 1.12
CA SER A 151 1.75 -3.38 0.96
C SER A 151 2.69 -2.23 0.59
N PHE A 152 3.86 -2.15 1.23
CA PHE A 152 4.87 -1.14 0.90
C PHE A 152 5.41 -1.30 -0.52
N MET A 153 5.68 -2.54 -0.95
CA MET A 153 6.05 -2.82 -2.35
C MET A 153 4.94 -2.43 -3.33
N GLY A 154 3.68 -2.68 -2.98
CA GLY A 154 2.52 -2.22 -3.74
C GLY A 154 2.49 -0.71 -3.90
N PHE A 155 2.71 0.03 -2.81
CA PHE A 155 2.84 1.49 -2.83
C PHE A 155 3.99 1.96 -3.73
N LEU A 156 5.19 1.40 -3.59
CA LEU A 156 6.36 1.78 -4.41
C LEU A 156 6.11 1.54 -5.91
N LYS A 157 5.54 0.39 -6.28
CA LYS A 157 5.19 0.06 -7.67
C LYS A 157 4.13 1.01 -8.23
N PHE A 158 3.12 1.37 -7.43
CA PHE A 158 2.10 2.34 -7.82
C PHE A 158 2.69 3.75 -7.98
N TYR A 159 3.53 4.17 -7.05
CA TYR A 159 4.19 5.48 -7.09
C TYR A 159 5.09 5.62 -8.32
N ARG A 160 5.93 4.62 -8.58
CA ARG A 160 6.77 4.58 -9.79
C ARG A 160 5.95 4.65 -11.07
N TYR A 161 4.88 3.87 -11.17
CA TYR A 161 3.96 3.94 -12.32
C TYR A 161 3.38 5.33 -12.51
N ARG A 162 2.97 5.99 -11.42
CA ARG A 162 2.40 7.34 -11.47
C ARG A 162 3.41 8.38 -11.97
N ILE A 163 4.66 8.30 -11.54
CA ILE A 163 5.72 9.21 -11.99
C ILE A 163 5.97 9.02 -13.48
N LEU A 164 6.24 7.79 -13.91
CA LEU A 164 6.53 7.48 -15.32
C LEU A 164 5.40 7.90 -16.25
N SER A 165 4.15 7.67 -15.86
CA SER A 165 2.99 8.10 -16.66
C SER A 165 2.79 9.62 -16.71
N ARG A 166 3.32 10.38 -15.78
CA ARG A 166 3.34 11.86 -15.86
C ARG A 166 4.37 12.34 -16.87
N PHE A 167 5.59 11.81 -16.81
CA PHE A 167 6.65 12.17 -17.78
C PHE A 167 6.24 11.83 -19.21
N ALA A 168 5.73 10.63 -19.47
CA ALA A 168 5.26 10.24 -20.80
C ALA A 168 4.16 11.16 -21.36
N ARG A 169 3.28 11.68 -20.49
CA ARG A 169 2.26 12.65 -20.90
C ARG A 169 2.84 14.02 -21.23
N GLN A 170 3.84 14.47 -20.47
CA GLN A 170 4.51 15.74 -20.74
C GLN A 170 5.26 15.69 -22.07
N GLU A 171 6.01 14.62 -22.34
CA GLU A 171 6.70 14.42 -23.62
C GLU A 171 5.71 14.41 -24.80
N ALA A 172 4.58 13.71 -24.68
CA ALA A 172 3.56 13.70 -25.70
C ALA A 172 2.94 15.09 -25.95
N GLN A 173 2.76 15.91 -24.92
CA GLN A 173 2.26 17.28 -25.06
C GLN A 173 3.25 18.18 -25.77
N VAL A 174 4.54 18.09 -25.45
CA VAL A 174 5.61 18.84 -26.12
C VAL A 174 5.71 18.46 -27.59
N ALA A 175 5.63 17.16 -27.89
CA ALA A 175 5.68 16.68 -29.29
C ALA A 175 4.50 17.16 -30.13
N VAL A 176 3.30 17.30 -29.55
CA VAL A 176 2.12 17.82 -30.25
C VAL A 176 2.19 19.34 -30.39
N GLY A 177 2.62 20.07 -29.35
CA GLY A 177 2.78 21.52 -29.39
C GLY A 177 3.82 22.00 -30.40
N GLY A 178 4.97 21.28 -30.50
CA GLY A 178 6.01 21.61 -31.48
C GLY A 178 5.62 21.34 -32.95
N ARG A 179 4.55 20.58 -33.18
CA ARG A 179 4.04 20.28 -34.55
C ARG A 179 3.08 21.35 -35.05
N SER A 180 2.44 22.12 -34.18
CA SER A 180 1.55 23.23 -34.54
C SER A 180 2.28 24.51 -34.92
N ASP A 181 3.57 24.62 -34.66
CA ASP A 181 4.36 25.83 -34.95
C ASP A 181 5.18 25.73 -36.24
N VAL A 182 4.99 24.68 -37.06
CA VAL A 182 5.53 24.64 -38.42
C VAL A 182 4.60 25.45 -39.28
N PRO A 183 4.98 26.66 -39.76
CA PRO A 183 4.16 27.42 -40.67
C PRO A 183 4.00 26.56 -41.93
N THR A 184 2.78 26.22 -42.27
CA THR A 184 2.44 25.73 -43.62
C THR A 184 2.69 26.87 -44.56
N ASN A 185 3.84 26.80 -45.25
CA ASN A 185 4.17 27.75 -46.30
C ASN A 185 3.36 27.36 -47.54
N ASP A 186 2.05 27.43 -47.45
CA ASP A 186 1.14 27.46 -48.58
C ASP A 186 1.11 28.89 -49.14
N SER A 187 2.24 29.30 -49.72
CA SER A 187 2.21 30.40 -50.66
C SER A 187 1.57 29.89 -51.94
N PRO A 188 0.45 30.46 -52.41
CA PRO A 188 -0.03 30.18 -53.74
C PRO A 188 1.02 30.64 -54.74
N GLU A 189 1.52 29.74 -55.59
CA GLU A 189 2.25 30.13 -56.77
C GLU A 189 1.36 31.05 -57.60
N GLU A 190 1.53 32.37 -57.45
CA GLU A 190 1.05 33.34 -58.42
C GLU A 190 1.74 33.08 -59.76
N GLY A 191 0.95 32.54 -60.68
CA GLY A 191 1.31 32.33 -62.06
C GLY A 191 1.73 33.63 -62.76
N GLY A 192 3.03 33.89 -62.75
CA GLY A 192 3.68 34.94 -63.58
C GLY A 192 3.80 34.50 -65.00
N ARG A 193 2.81 34.85 -65.83
CA ARG A 193 2.82 34.89 -67.28
C ARG A 193 3.95 35.83 -67.74
N TRP A 194 5.02 35.35 -68.38
CA TRP A 194 5.91 36.19 -69.18
C TRP A 194 6.06 35.67 -70.61
N CYS A 195 5.78 36.63 -71.46
CA CYS A 195 5.72 36.60 -72.91
C CYS A 195 7.06 36.21 -73.53
N ARG A 196 6.94 35.45 -74.53
CA ARG A 196 7.27 35.45 -75.94
C ARG A 196 8.19 36.57 -76.43
N ASN A 197 9.20 36.11 -77.20
CA ASN A 197 9.96 36.75 -78.32
C ASN A 197 11.06 37.74 -77.84
N ASP A 198 12.28 37.60 -78.41
CA ASP A 198 12.65 37.65 -79.88
C ASP A 198 14.09 37.15 -80.10
N PRO A 199 14.44 36.73 -81.32
CA PRO A 199 15.76 36.23 -81.61
C PRO A 199 16.66 37.33 -82.23
N GLY A 200 17.92 37.23 -81.97
CA GLY A 200 18.92 37.88 -82.82
C GLY A 200 19.82 38.88 -82.11
N THR A 201 21.02 38.50 -81.91
CA THR A 201 22.17 39.18 -82.57
C THR A 201 23.49 38.54 -82.10
N THR A 202 24.17 38.03 -83.09
CA THR A 202 25.58 37.71 -83.07
C THR A 202 26.43 38.96 -82.75
N HIS A 203 27.43 38.82 -81.89
CA HIS A 203 28.71 39.48 -82.14
C HIS A 203 29.86 38.81 -81.39
N HIS A 204 30.80 38.49 -82.10
CA HIS A 204 32.17 38.10 -82.03
C HIS A 204 33.02 38.92 -81.01
N VAL A 205 34.21 38.31 -80.68
CA VAL A 205 35.51 38.90 -80.37
C VAL A 205 35.75 39.10 -78.84
N ARG A 206 36.64 38.53 -78.17
CA ARG A 206 38.04 37.98 -78.27
C ARG A 206 38.27 37.13 -77.04
#